data_ab8c3d93873681152e6a8a7c02396659
#
_entry.id   ab8c3d93873681152e6a8a7c02396659
#
_cell.length_a   1.000
_cell.length_b   1.000
_cell.length_c   1.000
_cell.angle_alpha   90.00
_cell.angle_beta   90.00
_cell.angle_gamma   90.00
#
_symmetry.space_group_name_H-M   'P 1'
#
loop_
_entity.id
_entity.type
_entity.pdbx_description
1 polymer ?
#
loop_
_entity_poly.entity_id
_entity_poly.type
_entity_poly.pdbx_seq_one_letter_code
_entity_poly.pdbx_strand_id
1 'polypeptide(L)'
;MLNKLRIQIKKKTEIVALSFLILITIISTTYYNYNKKKIYLNYKNTLNNIYLQKTINHLLTNLEPKFKKIEHKISSGETFDNILENYSIGEIEIQEIKKKLSKKIDINKLNTNQKIYFTIDQSNNLIKDFIFQISSTKKIYLSRKVEDNEFDQKIVVT
;
A
#
# COMPACT_ATOMS: atom_id res chain seq x y z
N MET A 1 -4.03 -25.55 -76.34
CA MET A 1 -5.23 -24.77 -75.86
C MET A 1 -5.59 -25.07 -74.44
N LEU A 2 -5.63 -26.30 -74.00
CA LEU A 2 -5.98 -26.75 -72.63
C LEU A 2 -5.13 -26.18 -71.48
N ASN A 3 -3.81 -26.00 -71.68
CA ASN A 3 -2.94 -25.42 -70.60
C ASN A 3 -3.19 -23.97 -70.33
N LYS A 4 -3.59 -23.14 -71.33
CA LYS A 4 -3.96 -21.72 -71.06
C LYS A 4 -5.27 -21.59 -70.23
N LEU A 5 -6.23 -22.45 -70.51
CA LEU A 5 -7.49 -22.52 -69.77
C LEU A 5 -7.27 -22.94 -68.29
N ARG A 6 -6.41 -23.91 -68.07
CA ARG A 6 -6.09 -24.43 -66.74
C ARG A 6 -5.39 -23.37 -65.89
N ILE A 7 -4.49 -22.57 -66.48
CA ILE A 7 -3.81 -21.46 -65.82
C ILE A 7 -4.80 -20.32 -65.47
N GLN A 8 -5.73 -20.00 -66.37
CA GLN A 8 -6.75 -18.98 -66.10
C GLN A 8 -7.73 -19.38 -65.01
N ILE A 9 -8.12 -20.65 -64.96
CA ILE A 9 -9.01 -21.17 -63.88
C ILE A 9 -8.29 -21.11 -62.54
N LYS A 10 -7.02 -21.55 -62.48
CA LYS A 10 -6.20 -21.51 -61.26
C LYS A 10 -6.02 -20.09 -60.74
N LYS A 11 -5.76 -19.11 -61.60
CA LYS A 11 -5.62 -17.70 -61.22
C LYS A 11 -6.93 -17.10 -60.70
N LYS A 12 -8.08 -17.49 -61.26
CA LYS A 12 -9.40 -17.06 -60.74
C LYS A 12 -9.70 -17.67 -59.38
N THR A 13 -9.39 -18.95 -59.15
CA THR A 13 -9.59 -19.57 -57.83
C THR A 13 -8.70 -18.98 -56.74
N GLU A 14 -7.45 -18.62 -57.07
CA GLU A 14 -6.55 -17.93 -56.15
C GLU A 14 -7.07 -16.54 -55.75
N ILE A 15 -7.60 -15.77 -56.72
CA ILE A 15 -8.21 -14.46 -56.43
C ILE A 15 -9.46 -14.58 -55.55
N VAL A 16 -10.31 -15.57 -55.81
CA VAL A 16 -11.50 -15.84 -55.00
C VAL A 16 -11.11 -16.25 -53.57
N ALA A 17 -10.12 -17.12 -53.42
CA ALA A 17 -9.61 -17.52 -52.12
C ALA A 17 -9.05 -16.32 -51.31
N LEU A 18 -8.30 -15.44 -51.97
CA LEU A 18 -7.73 -14.26 -51.38
C LEU A 18 -8.80 -13.26 -50.93
N SER A 19 -9.84 -13.05 -51.79
CA SER A 19 -10.97 -12.20 -51.41
C SER A 19 -11.77 -12.75 -50.21
N PHE A 20 -11.89 -14.05 -50.09
CA PHE A 20 -12.57 -14.71 -48.96
C PHE A 20 -11.77 -14.57 -47.66
N LEU A 21 -10.43 -14.68 -47.74
CA LEU A 21 -9.56 -14.40 -46.58
C LEU A 21 -9.68 -12.96 -46.09
N ILE A 22 -9.74 -11.98 -47.01
CA ILE A 22 -9.93 -10.57 -46.67
C ILE A 22 -11.29 -10.37 -45.96
N LEU A 23 -12.36 -10.99 -46.47
CA LEU A 23 -13.67 -10.94 -45.85
C LEU A 23 -13.65 -11.51 -44.40
N ILE A 24 -13.02 -12.65 -44.19
CA ILE A 24 -12.88 -13.27 -42.88
C ILE A 24 -12.13 -12.31 -41.90
N THR A 25 -11.05 -11.68 -42.34
CA THR A 25 -10.29 -10.74 -41.49
C THR A 25 -11.09 -9.53 -41.15
N ILE A 26 -11.89 -8.96 -42.05
CA ILE A 26 -12.76 -7.81 -41.79
C ILE A 26 -13.87 -8.21 -40.76
N ILE A 27 -14.51 -9.35 -40.95
CA ILE A 27 -15.55 -9.83 -40.03
C ILE A 27 -14.96 -10.08 -38.63
N SER A 28 -13.81 -10.73 -38.56
CA SER A 28 -13.14 -11.02 -37.29
C SER A 28 -12.72 -9.76 -36.55
N THR A 29 -12.17 -8.76 -37.26
CA THR A 29 -11.77 -7.48 -36.68
C THR A 29 -12.97 -6.67 -36.20
N THR A 30 -14.05 -6.62 -36.96
CA THR A 30 -15.27 -5.92 -36.55
C THR A 30 -15.92 -6.57 -35.34
N TYR A 31 -15.98 -7.91 -35.29
CA TYR A 31 -16.48 -8.66 -34.16
C TYR A 31 -15.63 -8.43 -32.88
N TYR A 32 -14.32 -8.48 -33.04
CA TYR A 32 -13.40 -8.20 -31.93
C TYR A 32 -13.58 -6.78 -31.38
N ASN A 33 -13.62 -5.79 -32.25
CA ASN A 33 -13.81 -4.39 -31.84
C ASN A 33 -15.16 -4.16 -31.17
N TYR A 34 -16.21 -4.79 -31.64
CA TYR A 34 -17.55 -4.73 -31.03
C TYR A 34 -17.54 -5.30 -29.61
N ASN A 35 -16.96 -6.49 -29.42
CA ASN A 35 -16.85 -7.10 -28.09
C ASN A 35 -15.97 -6.28 -27.14
N LYS A 36 -14.85 -5.77 -27.60
CA LYS A 36 -14.00 -4.88 -26.81
C LYS A 36 -14.74 -3.62 -26.34
N LYS A 37 -15.50 -2.99 -27.23
CA LYS A 37 -16.33 -1.82 -26.90
C LYS A 37 -17.42 -2.15 -25.88
N LYS A 38 -18.08 -3.30 -26.02
CA LYS A 38 -19.10 -3.77 -25.07
C LYS A 38 -18.52 -4.01 -23.67
N ILE A 39 -17.38 -4.67 -23.58
CA ILE A 39 -16.66 -4.91 -22.32
C ILE A 39 -16.28 -3.58 -21.69
N TYR A 40 -15.70 -2.66 -22.44
CA TYR A 40 -15.32 -1.33 -21.93
C TYR A 40 -16.51 -0.54 -21.38
N LEU A 41 -17.65 -0.55 -22.09
CA LEU A 41 -18.88 0.11 -21.64
C LEU A 41 -19.43 -0.51 -20.35
N ASN A 42 -19.37 -1.83 -20.23
CA ASN A 42 -19.77 -2.52 -19.00
C ASN A 42 -18.89 -2.11 -17.80
N TYR A 43 -17.56 -2.08 -17.95
CA TYR A 43 -16.66 -1.60 -16.91
C TYR A 43 -16.96 -0.15 -16.53
N LYS A 44 -17.12 0.72 -17.52
CA LYS A 44 -17.45 2.13 -17.28
C LYS A 44 -18.77 2.29 -16.52
N ASN A 45 -19.80 1.54 -16.90
CA ASN A 45 -21.09 1.58 -16.22
C ASN A 45 -21.01 1.05 -14.79
N THR A 46 -20.22 -0.02 -14.55
CA THR A 46 -19.98 -0.56 -13.21
C THR A 46 -19.26 0.46 -12.34
N LEU A 47 -18.21 1.11 -12.83
CA LEU A 47 -17.47 2.13 -12.09
C LEU A 47 -18.31 3.38 -11.80
N ASN A 48 -19.18 3.75 -12.71
CA ASN A 48 -20.12 4.89 -12.56
C ASN A 48 -21.39 4.54 -11.77
N ASN A 49 -21.53 3.29 -11.32
CA ASN A 49 -22.67 2.89 -10.53
C ASN A 49 -22.64 3.59 -9.17
N ILE A 50 -23.67 4.38 -8.89
CA ILE A 50 -23.78 5.19 -7.67
C ILE A 50 -23.76 4.34 -6.39
N TYR A 51 -24.29 3.12 -6.45
CA TYR A 51 -24.28 2.21 -5.31
C TYR A 51 -22.86 1.72 -5.03
N LEU A 52 -22.09 1.35 -6.07
CA LEU A 52 -20.69 0.97 -5.94
C LEU A 52 -19.85 2.11 -5.36
N GLN A 53 -20.03 3.33 -5.90
CA GLN A 53 -19.33 4.51 -5.39
C GLN A 53 -19.68 4.81 -3.93
N LYS A 54 -20.95 4.73 -3.55
CA LYS A 54 -21.39 4.91 -2.16
C LYS A 54 -20.79 3.84 -1.24
N THR A 55 -20.76 2.58 -1.68
CA THR A 55 -20.19 1.48 -0.91
C THR A 55 -18.68 1.68 -0.72
N ILE A 56 -17.94 2.02 -1.79
CA ILE A 56 -16.50 2.30 -1.71
C ILE A 56 -16.24 3.49 -0.79
N ASN A 57 -16.96 4.58 -0.93
CA ASN A 57 -16.82 5.75 -0.06
C ASN A 57 -17.12 5.41 1.40
N HIS A 58 -18.16 4.63 1.67
CA HIS A 58 -18.48 4.16 3.02
C HIS A 58 -17.35 3.32 3.61
N LEU A 59 -16.79 2.40 2.83
CA LEU A 59 -15.64 1.60 3.27
C LEU A 59 -14.42 2.49 3.55
N LEU A 60 -14.08 3.41 2.64
CA LEU A 60 -12.94 4.29 2.80
C LEU A 60 -13.07 5.24 4.01
N THR A 61 -14.27 5.74 4.28
CA THR A 61 -14.52 6.62 5.43
C THR A 61 -14.50 5.89 6.76
N ASN A 62 -14.81 4.59 6.76
CA ASN A 62 -14.82 3.75 7.97
C ASN A 62 -13.51 2.96 8.17
N LEU A 63 -12.58 3.03 7.22
CA LEU A 63 -11.25 2.43 7.40
C LEU A 63 -10.45 3.29 8.38
N GLU A 64 -10.01 2.68 9.46
CA GLU A 64 -9.03 3.31 10.33
C GLU A 64 -7.71 3.52 9.57
N PRO A 65 -7.00 4.63 9.81
CA PRO A 65 -5.73 4.87 9.13
C PRO A 65 -4.74 3.78 9.50
N LYS A 66 -4.01 3.26 8.51
CA LYS A 66 -2.99 2.22 8.73
C LYS A 66 -2.02 2.58 9.86
N PHE A 67 -1.68 3.86 9.97
CA PHE A 67 -0.74 4.36 10.96
C PHE A 67 -1.43 5.30 11.94
N LYS A 68 -1.39 4.94 13.22
CA LYS A 68 -1.91 5.75 14.32
C LYS A 68 -0.76 6.48 14.99
N LYS A 69 -0.80 7.81 15.00
CA LYS A 69 0.18 8.65 15.71
C LYS A 69 -0.30 8.93 17.12
N ILE A 70 0.57 8.75 18.09
CA ILE A 70 0.31 8.93 19.51
C ILE A 70 1.31 9.93 20.07
N GLU A 71 0.83 10.86 20.85
CA GLU A 71 1.60 11.72 21.73
C GLU A 71 1.22 11.38 23.16
N HIS A 72 2.19 11.02 23.99
CA HIS A 72 1.99 10.74 25.40
C HIS A 72 2.89 11.65 26.22
N LYS A 73 2.29 12.36 27.21
CA LYS A 73 3.00 13.17 28.19
C LYS A 73 3.14 12.38 29.47
N ILE A 74 4.38 12.15 29.89
CA ILE A 74 4.69 11.32 31.04
C ILE A 74 4.15 11.96 32.32
N SER A 75 3.37 11.22 33.08
CA SER A 75 2.81 11.56 34.34
C SER A 75 3.62 11.00 35.54
N SER A 76 3.39 11.50 36.74
CA SER A 76 4.06 10.99 37.92
C SER A 76 3.67 9.52 38.19
N GLY A 77 4.65 8.67 38.44
CA GLY A 77 4.43 7.25 38.76
C GLY A 77 4.32 6.33 37.55
N GLU A 78 4.32 6.87 36.32
CA GLU A 78 4.36 6.04 35.12
C GLU A 78 5.76 5.46 34.86
N THR A 79 5.79 4.20 34.44
CA THR A 79 7.00 3.55 33.94
C THR A 79 6.95 3.45 32.42
N PHE A 80 8.10 3.32 31.78
CA PHE A 80 8.18 3.19 30.33
C PHE A 80 7.34 2.01 29.81
N ASP A 81 7.39 0.89 30.53
CA ASP A 81 6.68 -0.32 30.17
C ASP A 81 5.16 -0.11 30.26
N ASN A 82 4.65 0.39 31.39
CA ASN A 82 3.23 0.66 31.59
C ASN A 82 2.67 1.63 30.54
N ILE A 83 3.45 2.65 30.15
CA ILE A 83 3.02 3.59 29.11
C ILE A 83 2.76 2.85 27.80
N LEU A 84 3.70 2.01 27.34
CA LEU A 84 3.55 1.31 26.06
C LEU A 84 2.52 0.18 26.12
N GLU A 85 2.43 -0.55 27.23
CA GLU A 85 1.41 -1.57 27.48
C GLU A 85 -0.01 -0.99 27.40
N ASN A 86 -0.25 0.21 27.93
CA ASN A 86 -1.54 0.89 27.84
C ASN A 86 -1.99 1.18 26.40
N TYR A 87 -1.05 1.20 25.46
CA TYR A 87 -1.32 1.29 24.03
C TYR A 87 -1.30 -0.07 23.31
N SER A 88 -1.34 -1.17 24.07
CA SER A 88 -1.34 -2.55 23.54
C SER A 88 -0.09 -2.92 22.76
N ILE A 89 1.05 -2.33 23.09
CA ILE A 89 2.34 -2.71 22.52
C ILE A 89 2.85 -3.96 23.23
N GLY A 90 3.31 -4.95 22.46
CA GLY A 90 3.78 -6.23 22.99
C GLY A 90 5.11 -6.09 23.74
N GLU A 91 5.33 -6.97 24.75
CA GLU A 91 6.52 -6.95 25.59
C GLU A 91 7.84 -7.04 24.80
N ILE A 92 7.88 -7.88 23.76
CA ILE A 92 9.07 -8.03 22.89
C ILE A 92 9.46 -6.71 22.25
N GLU A 93 8.48 -5.97 21.75
CA GLU A 93 8.62 -4.66 21.13
C GLU A 93 9.12 -3.63 22.15
N ILE A 94 8.55 -3.64 23.34
CA ILE A 94 8.95 -2.75 24.44
C ILE A 94 10.43 -2.99 24.81
N GLN A 95 10.84 -4.24 24.95
CA GLN A 95 12.24 -4.60 25.28
C GLN A 95 13.22 -4.19 24.17
N GLU A 96 12.82 -4.32 22.91
CA GLU A 96 13.63 -3.90 21.78
C GLU A 96 13.89 -2.38 21.81
N ILE A 97 12.85 -1.59 22.02
CA ILE A 97 12.93 -0.14 22.12
C ILE A 97 13.77 0.26 23.34
N LYS A 98 13.54 -0.38 24.49
CA LYS A 98 14.34 -0.15 25.72
C LYS A 98 15.83 -0.41 25.47
N LYS A 99 16.18 -1.52 24.81
CA LYS A 99 17.57 -1.87 24.48
C LYS A 99 18.22 -0.80 23.59
N LYS A 100 17.50 -0.22 22.66
CA LYS A 100 18.05 0.85 21.80
C LYS A 100 18.17 2.17 22.61
N LEU A 101 17.17 2.55 23.40
CA LEU A 101 17.17 3.79 24.19
C LEU A 101 18.17 3.77 25.34
N SER A 102 18.32 2.65 26.05
CA SER A 102 19.21 2.51 27.21
C SER A 102 20.68 2.81 26.93
N LYS A 103 21.09 2.74 25.65
CA LYS A 103 22.44 3.17 25.24
C LYS A 103 22.70 4.67 25.39
N LYS A 104 21.64 5.48 25.56
CA LYS A 104 21.72 6.95 25.53
C LYS A 104 21.05 7.63 26.72
N ILE A 105 20.10 6.97 27.37
CA ILE A 105 19.33 7.49 28.51
C ILE A 105 19.09 6.39 29.54
N ASP A 106 18.90 6.78 30.78
CA ASP A 106 18.40 5.90 31.83
C ASP A 106 16.86 5.88 31.77
N ILE A 107 16.31 4.82 31.18
CA ILE A 107 14.86 4.65 30.96
C ILE A 107 14.10 4.54 32.30
N ASN A 108 14.76 4.13 33.37
CA ASN A 108 14.14 4.03 34.68
C ASN A 108 13.96 5.39 35.38
N LYS A 109 14.60 6.44 34.83
CA LYS A 109 14.49 7.81 35.34
C LYS A 109 13.72 8.69 34.37
N LEU A 110 12.43 8.40 34.21
CA LEU A 110 11.53 9.26 33.45
C LEU A 110 11.19 10.52 34.25
N ASN A 111 11.27 11.68 33.59
CA ASN A 111 10.86 12.92 34.18
C ASN A 111 9.41 13.23 33.77
N THR A 112 8.62 13.70 34.74
CA THR A 112 7.28 14.22 34.49
C THR A 112 7.34 15.36 33.46
N ASN A 113 6.33 15.45 32.62
CA ASN A 113 6.21 16.41 31.51
C ASN A 113 7.11 16.12 30.29
N GLN A 114 7.99 15.13 30.31
CA GLN A 114 8.61 14.65 29.08
C GLN A 114 7.54 14.08 28.15
N LYS A 115 7.80 14.12 26.85
CA LYS A 115 6.86 13.62 25.85
C LYS A 115 7.47 12.48 25.06
N ILE A 116 6.63 11.50 24.80
CA ILE A 116 6.91 10.37 23.93
C ILE A 116 5.96 10.48 22.74
N TYR A 117 6.49 10.35 21.53
CA TYR A 117 5.68 10.29 20.32
C TYR A 117 5.99 8.99 19.63
N PHE A 118 4.98 8.29 19.17
CA PHE A 118 5.19 7.08 18.38
C PHE A 118 4.07 6.85 17.39
N THR A 119 4.42 6.12 16.33
CA THR A 119 3.51 5.74 15.26
C THR A 119 3.34 4.24 15.28
N ILE A 120 2.11 3.76 15.50
CA ILE A 120 1.76 2.34 15.47
C ILE A 120 1.24 1.97 14.09
N ASP A 121 1.73 0.87 13.52
CA ASP A 121 1.09 0.20 12.39
C ASP A 121 -0.05 -0.67 12.94
N GLN A 122 -1.29 -0.24 12.70
CA GLN A 122 -2.49 -0.93 13.22
C GLN A 122 -2.72 -2.32 12.61
N SER A 123 -2.01 -2.67 11.54
CA SER A 123 -2.13 -4.00 10.93
C SER A 123 -1.42 -5.11 11.73
N ASN A 124 -0.37 -4.78 12.46
CA ASN A 124 0.47 -5.73 13.21
C ASN A 124 0.81 -5.29 14.63
N ASN A 125 0.33 -4.11 15.03
CA ASN A 125 0.56 -3.48 16.34
C ASN A 125 2.03 -3.19 16.66
N LEU A 126 2.88 -3.06 15.63
CA LEU A 126 4.28 -2.72 15.79
C LEU A 126 4.51 -1.20 15.71
N ILE A 127 5.51 -0.72 16.42
CA ILE A 127 5.91 0.68 16.35
C ILE A 127 6.79 0.89 15.11
N LYS A 128 6.35 1.78 14.23
CA LYS A 128 7.12 2.20 13.05
C LYS A 128 8.17 3.25 13.39
N ASP A 129 7.75 4.30 14.08
CA ASP A 129 8.60 5.41 14.49
C ASP A 129 8.37 5.70 15.97
N PHE A 130 9.45 5.96 16.69
CA PHE A 130 9.41 6.30 18.11
C PHE A 130 10.32 7.49 18.40
N ILE A 131 9.82 8.48 19.11
CA ILE A 131 10.56 9.69 19.47
C ILE A 131 10.47 9.89 20.97
N PHE A 132 11.60 9.90 21.64
CA PHE A 132 11.70 10.23 23.04
C PHE A 132 12.28 11.64 23.21
N GLN A 133 11.53 12.53 23.84
CA GLN A 133 11.97 13.89 24.14
C GLN A 133 12.75 13.91 25.46
N ILE A 134 14.07 14.03 25.39
CA ILE A 134 14.93 14.10 26.58
C ILE A 134 14.82 15.49 27.24
N SER A 135 14.87 16.55 26.43
CA SER A 135 14.76 17.93 26.85
C SER A 135 14.05 18.76 25.79
N SER A 136 13.87 20.06 26.01
CA SER A 136 13.31 20.97 25.00
C SER A 136 14.08 20.96 23.68
N THR A 137 15.39 20.71 23.73
CA THR A 137 16.29 20.78 22.57
C THR A 137 16.81 19.42 22.09
N LYS A 138 16.62 18.34 22.86
CA LYS A 138 17.23 17.03 22.55
C LYS A 138 16.18 15.94 22.47
N LYS A 139 16.16 15.23 21.33
CA LYS A 139 15.24 14.12 21.04
C LYS A 139 16.02 12.92 20.52
N ILE A 140 15.57 11.72 20.89
CA ILE A 140 16.02 10.47 20.28
C ILE A 140 14.93 9.99 19.33
N TYR A 141 15.31 9.69 18.11
CA TYR A 141 14.46 9.11 17.09
C TYR A 141 14.86 7.66 16.88
N LEU A 142 13.90 6.76 16.92
CA LEU A 142 14.03 5.39 16.47
C LEU A 142 13.07 5.22 15.29
N SER A 143 13.55 4.72 14.18
CA SER A 143 12.72 4.39 13.01
C SER A 143 12.99 2.96 12.61
N ARG A 144 11.93 2.20 12.37
CA ARG A 144 12.04 0.79 11.97
C ARG A 144 12.36 0.70 10.48
N LYS A 145 13.43 0.00 10.17
CA LYS A 145 13.81 -0.29 8.79
C LYS A 145 12.89 -1.33 8.18
N VAL A 146 12.59 -1.17 6.91
CA VAL A 146 11.71 -2.09 6.17
C VAL A 146 12.41 -3.41 5.86
N GLU A 147 13.74 -3.37 5.68
CA GLU A 147 14.51 -4.52 5.19
C GLU A 147 14.77 -5.58 6.26
N ASP A 148 15.18 -5.17 7.47
CA ASP A 148 15.59 -6.06 8.55
C ASP A 148 14.69 -6.00 9.79
N ASN A 149 13.65 -5.16 9.72
CA ASN A 149 12.68 -4.93 10.80
C ASN A 149 13.32 -4.43 12.12
N GLU A 150 14.58 -3.99 12.08
CA GLU A 150 15.28 -3.43 13.24
C GLU A 150 15.12 -1.91 13.34
N PHE A 151 15.26 -1.38 14.57
CA PHE A 151 15.26 0.06 14.78
C PHE A 151 16.62 0.68 14.46
N ASP A 152 16.61 1.70 13.61
CA ASP A 152 17.72 2.64 13.45
C ASP A 152 17.56 3.80 14.45
N GLN A 153 18.66 4.27 14.99
CA GLN A 153 18.65 5.29 16.05
C GLN A 153 19.37 6.56 15.61
N LYS A 154 18.70 7.69 15.73
CA LYS A 154 19.25 9.02 15.47
C LYS A 154 18.99 9.97 16.62
N ILE A 155 20.00 10.75 17.04
CA ILE A 155 19.83 11.82 18.01
C ILE A 155 19.75 13.13 17.24
N VAL A 156 18.74 13.93 17.56
CA VAL A 156 18.59 15.28 17.00
C VAL A 156 18.64 16.28 18.14
N VAL A 157 19.51 17.28 17.98
CA VAL A 157 19.64 18.44 18.84
C VAL A 157 19.11 19.61 18.03
N THR A 158 18.12 20.31 18.56
CA THR A 158 17.47 21.45 17.89
C THR A 158 17.84 22.73 18.60
#